data_f6b12290eca2a6cc6a97ef66341975c0
#
_entry.id   f6b12290eca2a6cc6a97ef66341975c0
#
_cell.length_a   1.000
_cell.length_b   1.000
_cell.length_c   1.000
_cell.angle_alpha   90.00
_cell.angle_beta   90.00
_cell.angle_gamma   90.00
#
_symmetry.space_group_name_H-M   'P 1'
#
loop_
_entity.id
_entity.type
_entity.pdbx_description
1 polymer ?
#
loop_
_entity_poly.entity_id
_entity_poly.type
_entity_poly.pdbx_seq_one_letter_code
_entity_poly.pdbx_strand_id
1 'polypeptide(L)'
;TTSIASPDPEPVRRCMEEALDHARLRPEDIGYVNAHATGTVQGDEAEARAIERLFGAATPVSSLKGHMGHTMAASGALELAACVRMLAARRLAPTRNLDNPAPECSGLFLPRRVLPLESGALIKNNFALGGVNCSVVLRRFTHDE
;
A
#
# COMPACT_ATOMS: atom_id res chain seq x y z
N THR A 1 -18.91 -7.82 -15.40
CA THR A 1 -17.53 -8.07 -15.83
C THR A 1 -16.84 -6.73 -15.96
N THR A 2 -16.13 -6.32 -14.93
CA THR A 2 -15.25 -5.15 -14.95
C THR A 2 -14.12 -5.42 -15.96
N SER A 3 -14.00 -4.53 -16.93
CA SER A 3 -12.92 -4.57 -17.94
C SER A 3 -11.57 -4.51 -17.22
N ILE A 4 -10.57 -5.23 -17.73
CA ILE A 4 -9.16 -5.10 -17.33
C ILE A 4 -8.71 -3.61 -17.42
N ALA A 5 -9.37 -2.82 -18.25
CA ALA A 5 -9.09 -1.42 -18.49
C ALA A 5 -9.73 -0.45 -17.48
N SER A 6 -10.60 -0.91 -16.58
CA SER A 6 -11.25 -0.05 -15.58
C SER A 6 -11.42 -0.84 -14.28
N PRO A 7 -10.36 -0.99 -13.47
CA PRO A 7 -10.44 -1.69 -12.19
C PRO A 7 -11.42 -0.97 -11.25
N ASP A 8 -12.29 -1.75 -10.62
CA ASP A 8 -13.21 -1.29 -9.60
C ASP A 8 -12.44 -1.11 -8.28
N PRO A 9 -12.51 0.03 -7.60
CA PRO A 9 -11.86 0.22 -6.30
C PRO A 9 -12.45 -0.66 -5.19
N GLU A 10 -13.68 -1.14 -5.33
CA GLU A 10 -14.36 -1.88 -4.28
C GLU A 10 -13.73 -3.24 -3.94
N PRO A 11 -13.37 -4.12 -4.91
CA PRO A 11 -12.64 -5.34 -4.62
C PRO A 11 -11.27 -5.10 -3.97
N VAL A 12 -10.60 -4.00 -4.35
CA VAL A 12 -9.31 -3.58 -3.78
C VAL A 12 -9.48 -3.20 -2.30
N ARG A 13 -10.50 -2.40 -2.00
CA ARG A 13 -10.84 -1.97 -0.64
C ARG A 13 -11.20 -3.19 0.24
N ARG A 14 -12.06 -4.08 -0.24
CA ARG A 14 -12.46 -5.30 0.48
C ARG A 14 -11.27 -6.21 0.78
N CYS A 15 -10.34 -6.36 -0.16
CA CYS A 15 -9.12 -7.15 0.07
C CYS A 15 -8.30 -6.59 1.25
N MET A 16 -8.17 -5.27 1.35
CA MET A 16 -7.50 -4.62 2.48
C MET A 16 -8.28 -4.79 3.79
N GLU A 17 -9.61 -4.66 3.77
CA GLU A 17 -10.45 -4.89 4.95
C GLU A 17 -10.34 -6.31 5.48
N GLU A 18 -10.45 -7.31 4.59
CA GLU A 18 -10.29 -8.71 4.98
C GLU A 18 -8.92 -8.98 5.60
N ALA A 19 -7.85 -8.36 5.08
CA ALA A 19 -6.51 -8.48 5.66
C ALA A 19 -6.43 -7.85 7.07
N LEU A 20 -7.09 -6.72 7.28
CA LEU A 20 -7.19 -6.07 8.61
C LEU A 20 -7.98 -6.94 9.59
N ASP A 21 -9.13 -7.48 9.17
CA ASP A 21 -9.96 -8.37 9.99
C ASP A 21 -9.19 -9.62 10.42
N HIS A 22 -8.46 -10.25 9.51
CA HIS A 22 -7.59 -11.39 9.83
C HIS A 22 -6.47 -11.03 10.80
N ALA A 23 -5.94 -9.83 10.70
CA ALA A 23 -4.91 -9.31 11.62
C ALA A 23 -5.49 -8.83 12.95
N ARG A 24 -6.83 -8.72 13.09
CA ARG A 24 -7.54 -8.10 14.22
C ARG A 24 -7.06 -6.67 14.49
N LEU A 25 -6.86 -5.92 13.41
CA LEU A 25 -6.48 -4.51 13.45
C LEU A 25 -7.54 -3.66 12.75
N ARG A 26 -7.60 -2.39 13.14
CA ARG A 26 -8.44 -1.38 12.52
C ARG A 26 -7.60 -0.52 11.57
N PRO A 27 -8.20 0.21 10.61
CA PRO A 27 -7.46 1.10 9.72
C PRO A 27 -6.54 2.09 10.44
N GLU A 28 -6.97 2.63 11.59
CA GLU A 28 -6.20 3.58 12.40
C GLU A 28 -4.97 2.96 13.08
N ASP A 29 -4.88 1.64 13.19
CA ASP A 29 -3.73 0.94 13.72
C ASP A 29 -2.59 0.83 12.69
N ILE A 30 -2.88 1.10 11.39
CA ILE A 30 -1.93 1.03 10.29
C ILE A 30 -1.18 2.35 10.12
N GLY A 31 0.12 2.31 10.32
CA GLY A 31 0.98 3.49 10.18
C GLY A 31 1.53 3.72 8.77
N TYR A 32 1.30 2.80 7.83
CA TYR A 32 1.80 2.93 6.48
C TYR A 32 1.15 1.95 5.51
N VAL A 33 0.84 2.42 4.30
CA VAL A 33 0.39 1.59 3.17
C VAL A 33 1.49 1.50 2.12
N ASN A 34 1.96 0.29 1.84
CA ASN A 34 2.81 0.03 0.68
C ASN A 34 1.92 -0.35 -0.50
N ALA A 35 1.70 0.62 -1.38
CA ALA A 35 0.79 0.48 -2.51
C ALA A 35 1.37 -0.41 -3.63
N HIS A 36 0.51 -1.08 -4.36
CA HIS A 36 0.86 -1.77 -5.59
C HIS A 36 1.35 -0.79 -6.65
N ALA A 37 0.58 0.25 -6.94
CA ALA A 37 0.91 1.43 -7.74
C ALA A 37 1.93 1.16 -8.87
N THR A 38 1.45 0.60 -9.96
CA THR A 38 2.28 0.18 -11.11
C THR A 38 2.62 1.32 -12.06
N GLY A 39 2.08 2.53 -11.82
CA GLY A 39 2.21 3.68 -12.71
C GLY A 39 1.21 3.66 -13.88
N THR A 40 0.16 2.84 -13.78
CA THR A 40 -0.95 2.84 -14.76
C THR A 40 -2.04 3.76 -14.27
N VAL A 41 -2.57 4.62 -15.15
CA VAL A 41 -3.58 5.62 -14.79
C VAL A 41 -4.77 5.00 -14.06
N GLN A 42 -5.37 3.98 -14.63
CA GLN A 42 -6.58 3.35 -14.08
C GLN A 42 -6.30 2.52 -12.84
N GLY A 43 -5.17 1.81 -12.80
CA GLY A 43 -4.78 0.97 -11.66
C GLY A 43 -4.48 1.83 -10.43
N ASP A 44 -3.69 2.87 -10.62
CA ASP A 44 -3.30 3.77 -9.54
C ASP A 44 -4.49 4.58 -9.03
N GLU A 45 -5.42 5.02 -9.92
CA GLU A 45 -6.66 5.69 -9.54
C GLU A 45 -7.55 4.80 -8.68
N ALA A 46 -7.78 3.56 -9.10
CA ALA A 46 -8.63 2.63 -8.35
C ALA A 46 -8.05 2.31 -6.97
N GLU A 47 -6.74 2.07 -6.90
CA GLU A 47 -6.06 1.83 -5.64
C GLU A 47 -6.08 3.06 -4.74
N ALA A 48 -5.81 4.25 -5.29
CA ALA A 48 -5.84 5.51 -4.53
C ALA A 48 -7.20 5.74 -3.88
N ARG A 49 -8.29 5.58 -4.64
CA ARG A 49 -9.67 5.70 -4.12
C ARG A 49 -9.98 4.67 -3.03
N ALA A 50 -9.51 3.42 -3.20
CA ALA A 50 -9.71 2.38 -2.21
C ALA A 50 -8.97 2.68 -0.90
N ILE A 51 -7.71 3.13 -0.99
CA ILE A 51 -6.88 3.51 0.16
C ILE A 51 -7.49 4.73 0.87
N GLU A 52 -7.86 5.78 0.12
CA GLU A 52 -8.46 6.98 0.69
C GLU A 52 -9.73 6.67 1.48
N ARG A 53 -10.62 5.84 0.92
CA ARG A 53 -11.87 5.44 1.60
C ARG A 53 -11.65 4.64 2.87
N LEU A 54 -10.59 3.83 2.93
CA LEU A 54 -10.33 2.95 4.07
C LEU A 54 -9.46 3.60 5.14
N PHE A 55 -8.40 4.31 4.75
CA PHE A 55 -7.39 4.86 5.67
C PHE A 55 -7.47 6.39 5.81
N GLY A 56 -8.21 7.08 4.94
CA GLY A 56 -8.27 8.53 4.92
C GLY A 56 -6.95 9.19 4.48
N ALA A 57 -6.83 10.49 4.77
CA ALA A 57 -5.71 11.32 4.33
C ALA A 57 -4.51 11.36 5.31
N ALA A 58 -4.59 10.67 6.45
CA ALA A 58 -3.56 10.75 7.49
C ALA A 58 -2.49 9.65 7.37
N THR A 59 -2.86 8.49 6.82
CA THR A 59 -1.96 7.35 6.70
C THR A 59 -1.00 7.53 5.52
N PRO A 60 0.33 7.50 5.75
CA PRO A 60 1.31 7.61 4.67
C PRO A 60 1.20 6.46 3.68
N VAL A 61 1.25 6.81 2.38
CA VAL A 61 1.18 5.85 1.27
C VAL A 61 2.39 6.03 0.36
N SER A 62 3.07 4.97 0.01
CA SER A 62 4.10 5.01 -1.03
C SER A 62 4.24 3.69 -1.77
N SER A 63 4.91 3.71 -2.91
CA SER A 63 5.25 2.51 -3.68
C SER A 63 6.76 2.37 -3.83
N LEU A 64 7.25 1.16 -3.62
CA LEU A 64 8.66 0.82 -3.83
C LEU A 64 9.01 0.65 -5.31
N LYS A 65 8.02 0.58 -6.20
CA LYS A 65 8.24 0.45 -7.66
C LYS A 65 8.94 1.66 -8.26
N GLY A 66 8.85 2.83 -7.63
CA GLY A 66 9.66 3.99 -8.00
C GLY A 66 11.17 3.77 -7.79
N HIS A 67 11.55 2.88 -6.88
CA HIS A 67 12.95 2.55 -6.58
C HIS A 67 13.52 1.40 -7.42
N MET A 68 12.73 0.34 -7.65
CA MET A 68 13.21 -0.92 -8.23
C MET A 68 12.48 -1.36 -9.50
N GLY A 69 11.48 -0.60 -9.95
CA GLY A 69 10.60 -1.01 -11.04
C GLY A 69 9.57 -2.08 -10.61
N HIS A 70 8.76 -2.49 -11.56
CA HIS A 70 7.83 -3.61 -11.36
C HIS A 70 8.52 -4.93 -11.68
N THR A 71 8.89 -5.68 -10.65
CA THR A 71 9.61 -6.96 -10.77
C THR A 71 8.70 -8.16 -11.03
N MET A 72 7.49 -7.93 -11.54
CA MET A 72 6.51 -8.95 -11.95
C MET A 72 6.23 -9.96 -10.84
N ALA A 73 6.47 -11.26 -11.06
CA ALA A 73 6.22 -12.32 -10.10
C ALA A 73 7.02 -12.18 -8.79
N ALA A 74 8.18 -11.53 -8.82
CA ALA A 74 9.00 -11.28 -7.64
C ALA A 74 8.56 -10.04 -6.84
N SER A 75 7.67 -9.20 -7.38
CA SER A 75 7.29 -7.90 -6.80
C SER A 75 6.77 -8.05 -5.37
N GLY A 76 5.87 -9.00 -5.15
CA GLY A 76 5.31 -9.26 -3.82
C GLY A 76 6.38 -9.57 -2.78
N ALA A 77 7.29 -10.48 -3.08
CA ALA A 77 8.31 -10.92 -2.15
C ALA A 77 9.36 -9.83 -1.87
N LEU A 78 9.84 -9.13 -2.89
CA LEU A 78 10.83 -8.07 -2.73
C LEU A 78 10.27 -6.87 -1.95
N GLU A 79 9.05 -6.44 -2.27
CA GLU A 79 8.40 -5.35 -1.58
C GLU A 79 8.06 -5.75 -0.12
N LEU A 80 7.66 -7.01 0.12
CA LEU A 80 7.43 -7.53 1.47
C LEU A 80 8.71 -7.50 2.31
N ALA A 81 9.83 -7.96 1.76
CA ALA A 81 11.13 -7.91 2.43
C ALA A 81 11.53 -6.47 2.78
N ALA A 82 11.29 -5.53 1.86
CA ALA A 82 11.54 -4.12 2.14
C ALA A 82 10.60 -3.55 3.22
N CYS A 83 9.32 -3.95 3.24
CA CYS A 83 8.38 -3.57 4.30
C CYS A 83 8.84 -4.09 5.68
N VAL A 84 9.34 -5.33 5.77
CA VAL A 84 9.94 -5.87 7.00
C VAL A 84 11.12 -5.02 7.45
N ARG A 85 11.98 -4.60 6.52
CA ARG A 85 13.12 -3.71 6.83
C ARG A 85 12.66 -2.32 7.28
N MET A 86 11.60 -1.78 6.69
CA MET A 86 11.02 -0.49 7.12
C MET A 86 10.45 -0.57 8.54
N LEU A 87 9.72 -1.64 8.88
CA LEU A 87 9.24 -1.89 10.25
C LEU A 87 10.39 -2.00 11.25
N ALA A 88 11.41 -2.79 10.93
CA ALA A 88 12.59 -2.97 11.80
C ALA A 88 13.35 -1.66 12.01
N ALA A 89 13.54 -0.88 10.94
CA ALA A 89 14.22 0.40 10.97
C ALA A 89 13.36 1.55 11.55
N ARG A 90 12.07 1.34 11.77
CA ARG A 90 11.08 2.37 12.13
C ARG A 90 11.08 3.58 11.19
N ARG A 91 11.23 3.34 9.90
CA ARG A 91 11.28 4.37 8.87
C ARG A 91 10.59 3.88 7.60
N LEU A 92 9.81 4.72 6.98
CA LEU A 92 9.20 4.44 5.68
C LEU A 92 9.90 5.23 4.57
N ALA A 93 10.01 4.63 3.40
CA ALA A 93 10.56 5.26 2.22
C ALA A 93 9.46 5.95 1.39
N PRO A 94 9.73 7.11 0.79
CA PRO A 94 8.80 7.75 -0.14
C PRO A 94 8.76 7.00 -1.47
N THR A 95 7.76 7.28 -2.30
CA THR A 95 7.81 6.90 -3.72
C THR A 95 8.88 7.74 -4.42
N ARG A 96 9.88 7.07 -5.01
CA ARG A 96 10.92 7.76 -5.77
C ARG A 96 10.36 8.26 -7.11
N ASN A 97 10.86 9.43 -7.56
CA ASN A 97 10.47 10.07 -8.82
C ASN A 97 8.97 10.47 -8.90
N LEU A 98 8.32 10.67 -7.77
CA LEU A 98 6.94 11.14 -7.69
C LEU A 98 6.93 12.68 -7.56
N ASP A 99 7.23 13.38 -8.66
CA ASP A 99 7.26 14.84 -8.67
C ASP A 99 5.86 15.44 -8.80
N ASN A 100 5.05 14.87 -9.69
CA ASN A 100 3.71 15.30 -10.02
C ASN A 100 2.71 14.13 -9.84
N PRO A 101 2.14 13.93 -8.64
CA PRO A 101 1.12 12.92 -8.43
C PRO A 101 -0.14 13.26 -9.25
N ALA A 102 -0.83 12.23 -9.73
CA ALA A 102 -2.09 12.41 -10.42
C ALA A 102 -3.13 13.08 -9.50
N PRO A 103 -4.06 13.89 -10.06
CA PRO A 103 -5.12 14.56 -9.28
C PRO A 103 -5.93 13.58 -8.41
N GLU A 104 -6.15 12.37 -8.88
CA GLU A 104 -6.88 11.30 -8.20
C GLU A 104 -6.20 10.83 -6.90
N CYS A 105 -4.90 11.12 -6.76
CA CYS A 105 -4.13 10.81 -5.55
C CYS A 105 -4.09 11.98 -4.55
N SER A 106 -4.78 13.10 -4.81
CA SER A 106 -4.73 14.31 -3.97
C SER A 106 -5.26 14.12 -2.55
N GLY A 107 -6.13 13.13 -2.33
CA GLY A 107 -6.64 12.75 -1.01
C GLY A 107 -5.69 11.88 -0.19
N LEU A 108 -4.54 11.47 -0.73
CA LEU A 108 -3.59 10.62 -0.05
C LEU A 108 -2.42 11.40 0.54
N PHE A 109 -1.92 10.95 1.69
CA PHE A 109 -0.65 11.43 2.22
C PHE A 109 0.51 10.72 1.52
N LEU A 110 1.13 11.38 0.54
CA LEU A 110 2.25 10.89 -0.25
C LEU A 110 3.56 11.50 0.25
N PRO A 111 4.34 10.80 1.08
CA PRO A 111 5.60 11.31 1.61
C PRO A 111 6.59 11.69 0.50
N ARG A 112 7.25 12.85 0.66
CA ARG A 112 8.30 13.33 -0.26
C ARG A 112 9.72 13.01 0.22
N ARG A 113 9.85 12.51 1.45
CA ARG A 113 11.11 12.14 2.10
C ARG A 113 10.87 10.94 3.02
N VAL A 114 11.94 10.36 3.51
CA VAL A 114 11.87 9.32 4.54
C VAL A 114 11.21 9.90 5.79
N LEU A 115 10.20 9.19 6.32
CA LEU A 115 9.51 9.56 7.55
C LEU A 115 9.72 8.49 8.63
N PRO A 116 9.56 8.85 9.92
CA PRO A 116 9.39 7.87 10.97
C PRO A 116 8.18 6.98 10.72
N LEU A 117 8.27 5.70 11.09
CA LEU A 117 7.15 4.77 11.16
C LEU A 117 6.86 4.50 12.64
N GLU A 118 5.95 5.28 13.20
CA GLU A 118 5.60 5.25 14.64
C GLU A 118 4.82 3.98 14.98
N SER A 119 3.80 3.66 14.16
CA SER A 119 3.01 2.44 14.33
C SER A 119 3.86 1.18 14.14
N GLY A 120 3.52 0.15 14.91
CA GLY A 120 4.10 -1.19 14.77
C GLY A 120 3.53 -2.00 13.61
N ALA A 121 2.57 -1.47 12.84
CA ALA A 121 1.88 -2.19 11.78
C ALA A 121 1.85 -1.41 10.46
N LEU A 122 1.87 -2.14 9.36
CA LEU A 122 1.68 -1.64 8.01
C LEU A 122 0.89 -2.64 7.16
N ILE A 123 0.34 -2.18 6.05
CA ILE A 123 -0.30 -3.04 5.05
C ILE A 123 0.43 -2.92 3.70
N LYS A 124 0.56 -4.03 3.00
CA LYS A 124 1.21 -4.12 1.70
C LYS A 124 0.26 -4.74 0.68
N ASN A 125 0.10 -4.09 -0.46
CA ASN A 125 -0.83 -4.48 -1.51
C ASN A 125 -0.13 -5.05 -2.74
N ASN A 126 -0.74 -6.08 -3.34
CA ASN A 126 -0.46 -6.54 -4.70
C ASN A 126 -1.77 -6.84 -5.42
N PHE A 127 -1.94 -6.24 -6.58
CA PHE A 127 -3.10 -6.46 -7.43
C PHE A 127 -2.64 -6.96 -8.79
N ALA A 128 -3.27 -8.01 -9.30
CA ALA A 128 -2.87 -8.65 -10.54
C ALA A 128 -3.98 -8.60 -11.58
N LEU A 129 -3.59 -8.71 -12.84
CA LEU A 129 -4.51 -8.91 -13.95
C LEU A 129 -5.39 -10.13 -13.68
N GLY A 130 -6.68 -10.04 -14.05
CA GLY A 130 -7.64 -11.10 -13.79
C GLY A 130 -8.35 -10.99 -12.44
N GLY A 131 -8.13 -9.90 -11.68
CA GLY A 131 -8.86 -9.62 -10.44
C GLY A 131 -8.32 -10.37 -9.21
N VAL A 132 -7.12 -10.90 -9.29
CA VAL A 132 -6.44 -11.48 -8.12
C VAL A 132 -5.88 -10.34 -7.28
N ASN A 133 -6.44 -10.13 -6.11
CA ASN A 133 -6.00 -9.13 -5.13
C ASN A 133 -5.40 -9.82 -3.92
N CYS A 134 -4.33 -9.25 -3.38
CA CYS A 134 -3.67 -9.72 -2.17
C CYS A 134 -3.21 -8.52 -1.34
N SER A 135 -3.63 -8.47 -0.09
CA SER A 135 -3.14 -7.53 0.90
C SER A 135 -2.56 -8.29 2.09
N VAL A 136 -1.40 -7.86 2.56
CA VAL A 136 -0.72 -8.48 3.69
C VAL A 136 -0.48 -7.44 4.76
N VAL A 137 -0.97 -7.71 5.96
CA VAL A 137 -0.67 -6.91 7.14
C VAL A 137 0.60 -7.45 7.80
N LEU A 138 1.55 -6.57 8.06
CA LEU A 138 2.76 -6.85 8.80
C LEU A 138 2.73 -6.11 10.12
N ARG A 139 3.03 -6.82 11.21
CA ARG A 139 3.17 -6.25 12.54
C ARG A 139 4.54 -6.59 13.12
N ARG A 140 5.14 -5.62 13.81
CA ARG A 140 6.35 -5.85 14.57
C ARG A 140 6.00 -6.73 15.78
N PHE A 141 6.75 -7.81 15.95
CA PHE A 141 6.62 -8.65 17.12
C PHE A 141 7.19 -7.91 18.34
N THR A 142 6.43 -7.89 19.43
CA THR A 142 6.86 -7.43 20.76
C THR A 142 6.79 -8.63 21.70
N HIS A 143 7.80 -8.82 22.53
CA HIS A 143 7.89 -9.98 23.43
C HIS A 143 6.86 -9.96 24.58
N ASP A 144 6.03 -8.92 24.66
CA ASP A 144 5.10 -8.69 25.78
C ASP A 144 3.65 -9.13 25.44
N GLU A 145 3.45 -9.89 24.37
CA GLU A 145 2.14 -10.46 23.99
C GLU A 145 2.16 -11.98 23.99
#